data_82796e0da57ebba10d9b02f1f1467dc7
#
_entry.id   82796e0da57ebba10d9b02f1f1467dc7
#
_cell.length_a   1.000
_cell.length_b   1.000
_cell.length_c   1.000
_cell.angle_alpha   90.00
_cell.angle_beta   90.00
_cell.angle_gamma   90.00
#
_symmetry.space_group_name_H-M   'P 1'
#
loop_
_entity.id
_entity.type
_entity.pdbx_description
1 polymer ?
#
loop_
_entity_poly.entity_id
_entity_poly.type
_entity_poly.pdbx_seq_one_letter_code
_entity_poly.pdbx_strand_id
1 'polypeptide(L)'
;MELEHNFYGVNFAPFPRRGVLSSETAQRSMAAMVEATAANWVILSPSGIQSDPYSEEINWNTDATPTDEELCGAIRFAKQLGLQVALKPTVNCANGVWRARISFFDHDVPCETQWSGWFANYTAFQTHYAALAEAEGC
;
A
#
# COMPACT_ATOMS: atom_id res chain seq x y z
N MET A 1 -5.94 9.01 -33.26
CA MET A 1 -6.96 8.17 -32.58
C MET A 1 -6.44 7.92 -31.17
N GLU A 2 -6.88 8.75 -30.22
CA GLU A 2 -6.59 8.54 -28.82
C GLU A 2 -7.31 7.27 -28.38
N LEU A 3 -6.54 6.26 -28.04
CA LEU A 3 -7.08 5.10 -27.33
C LEU A 3 -7.50 5.61 -25.96
N GLU A 4 -8.79 5.74 -25.72
CA GLU A 4 -9.32 5.89 -24.37
C GLU A 4 -8.88 4.67 -23.58
N HIS A 5 -7.81 4.83 -22.81
CA HIS A 5 -7.39 3.82 -21.87
C HIS A 5 -8.36 3.86 -20.67
N ASN A 6 -9.47 3.17 -20.82
CA ASN A 6 -10.39 3.01 -19.71
C ASN A 6 -9.70 2.29 -18.55
N PHE A 7 -9.78 2.86 -17.38
CA PHE A 7 -9.22 2.30 -16.15
C PHE A 7 -10.23 1.34 -15.52
N TYR A 8 -9.99 0.04 -15.68
CA TYR A 8 -10.75 -1.02 -15.00
C TYR A 8 -9.87 -1.63 -13.93
N GLY A 9 -9.83 -0.99 -12.76
CA GLY A 9 -8.91 -1.32 -11.68
C GLY A 9 -9.58 -2.06 -10.53
N VAL A 10 -8.88 -3.04 -9.98
CA VAL A 10 -9.26 -3.78 -8.78
C VAL A 10 -8.20 -3.62 -7.70
N ASN A 11 -8.63 -3.33 -6.47
CA ASN A 11 -7.75 -3.39 -5.32
C ASN A 11 -7.49 -4.87 -4.99
N PHE A 12 -6.24 -5.29 -5.09
CA PHE A 12 -5.80 -6.59 -4.65
C PHE A 12 -5.08 -6.43 -3.31
N ALA A 13 -5.81 -6.68 -2.24
CA ALA A 13 -5.34 -6.49 -0.87
C ALA A 13 -5.49 -7.82 -0.11
N PRO A 14 -4.61 -8.81 -0.32
CA PRO A 14 -4.58 -9.99 0.49
C PRO A 14 -4.26 -9.60 1.93
N PHE A 15 -4.57 -10.49 2.87
CA PHE A 15 -4.38 -10.22 4.29
C PHE A 15 -2.98 -9.64 4.55
N PRO A 16 -2.85 -8.50 5.27
CA PRO A 16 -1.57 -7.81 5.44
C PRO A 16 -0.65 -8.60 6.37
N ARG A 17 0.04 -9.56 5.80
CA ARG A 17 1.00 -10.41 6.49
C ARG A 17 2.16 -10.71 5.56
N ARG A 18 3.35 -10.59 6.10
CA ARG A 18 4.59 -10.90 5.38
C ARG A 18 4.56 -12.34 4.85
N GLY A 19 5.00 -12.58 3.63
CA GLY A 19 4.96 -13.86 2.94
C GLY A 19 3.66 -14.18 2.20
N VAL A 20 2.57 -13.47 2.46
CA VAL A 20 1.28 -13.74 1.80
C VAL A 20 1.29 -13.28 0.35
N LEU A 21 1.83 -12.11 0.07
CA LEU A 21 1.80 -11.53 -1.28
C LEU A 21 2.66 -12.31 -2.28
N SER A 22 3.73 -12.95 -1.81
CA SER A 22 4.61 -13.83 -2.59
C SER A 22 4.12 -15.28 -2.70
N SER A 23 3.02 -15.62 -2.03
CA SER A 23 2.51 -17.00 -2.02
C SER A 23 1.88 -17.41 -3.35
N GLU A 24 1.97 -18.70 -3.66
CA GLU A 24 1.28 -19.29 -4.83
C GLU A 24 -0.24 -19.05 -4.77
N THR A 25 -0.82 -19.05 -3.57
CA THR A 25 -2.24 -18.76 -3.37
C THR A 25 -2.58 -17.34 -3.79
N ALA A 26 -1.76 -16.35 -3.44
CA ALA A 26 -1.96 -14.96 -3.87
C ALA A 26 -1.84 -14.83 -5.39
N GLN A 27 -0.87 -15.49 -6.01
CA GLN A 27 -0.70 -15.49 -7.46
C GLN A 27 -1.92 -16.10 -8.17
N ARG A 28 -2.40 -17.26 -7.71
CA ARG A 28 -3.62 -17.89 -8.25
C ARG A 28 -4.85 -17.00 -8.08
N SER A 29 -4.98 -16.35 -6.92
CA SER A 29 -6.10 -15.44 -6.66
C SER A 29 -6.06 -14.21 -7.57
N MET A 30 -4.87 -13.66 -7.84
CA MET A 30 -4.73 -12.53 -8.77
C MET A 30 -5.08 -12.95 -10.20
N ALA A 31 -4.62 -14.10 -10.66
CA ALA A 31 -4.97 -14.63 -11.99
C ALA A 31 -6.50 -14.86 -12.13
N ALA A 32 -7.12 -15.48 -11.12
CA ALA A 32 -8.56 -15.70 -11.10
C ALA A 32 -9.36 -14.37 -11.08
N MET A 33 -8.85 -13.35 -10.38
CA MET A 33 -9.45 -12.02 -10.40
C MET A 33 -9.45 -11.42 -11.81
N VAL A 34 -8.36 -11.53 -12.55
CA VAL A 34 -8.26 -11.03 -13.93
C VAL A 34 -9.28 -11.73 -14.82
N GLU A 35 -9.38 -13.06 -14.74
CA GLU A 35 -10.35 -13.84 -15.51
C GLU A 35 -11.80 -13.45 -15.20
N ALA A 36 -12.10 -13.23 -13.91
CA ALA A 36 -13.47 -12.93 -13.46
C ALA A 36 -13.92 -11.50 -13.77
N THR A 37 -12.99 -10.54 -13.81
CA THR A 37 -13.34 -9.11 -13.90
C THR A 37 -12.94 -8.45 -15.21
N ALA A 38 -12.09 -9.08 -16.01
CA ALA A 38 -11.42 -8.45 -17.16
C ALA A 38 -10.70 -7.12 -16.79
N ALA A 39 -10.22 -7.01 -15.56
CA ALA A 39 -9.47 -5.84 -15.11
C ALA A 39 -8.20 -5.65 -15.93
N ASN A 40 -7.84 -4.40 -16.20
CA ASN A 40 -6.59 -4.02 -16.85
C ASN A 40 -5.62 -3.31 -15.90
N TRP A 41 -6.06 -3.05 -14.66
CA TRP A 41 -5.25 -2.47 -13.59
C TRP A 41 -5.43 -3.24 -12.29
N VAL A 42 -4.35 -3.31 -11.53
CA VAL A 42 -4.37 -3.77 -10.14
C VAL A 42 -3.77 -2.73 -9.23
N ILE A 43 -4.37 -2.54 -8.06
CA ILE A 43 -3.89 -1.61 -7.03
C ILE A 43 -3.37 -2.45 -5.87
N LEU A 44 -2.09 -2.30 -5.55
CA LEU A 44 -1.43 -2.93 -4.41
C LEU A 44 -1.26 -1.90 -3.29
N SER A 45 -1.62 -2.27 -2.06
CA SER A 45 -1.67 -1.34 -0.92
C SER A 45 -0.74 -1.80 0.21
N PRO A 46 0.57 -1.54 0.11
CA PRO A 46 1.48 -1.80 1.22
C PRO A 46 1.12 -0.94 2.43
N SER A 47 1.26 -1.51 3.64
CA SER A 47 0.86 -0.85 4.88
C SER A 47 2.05 -0.29 5.64
N GLY A 48 1.98 0.98 6.02
CA GLY A 48 2.77 1.55 7.09
C GLY A 48 2.01 1.41 8.41
N ILE A 49 2.69 1.05 9.47
CA ILE A 49 2.08 0.77 10.77
C ILE A 49 2.56 1.80 11.79
N GLN A 50 1.61 2.46 12.43
CA GLN A 50 1.86 3.25 13.64
C GLN A 50 1.24 2.54 14.86
N SER A 51 1.75 2.77 16.04
CA SER A 51 1.32 2.05 17.25
C SER A 51 -0.16 2.31 17.59
N ASP A 52 -0.57 3.55 17.47
CA ASP A 52 -1.91 4.05 17.80
C ASP A 52 -2.19 5.34 17.02
N PRO A 53 -3.40 5.93 17.10
CA PRO A 53 -3.74 7.15 16.36
C PRO A 53 -2.93 8.40 16.71
N TYR A 54 -2.19 8.38 17.81
CA TYR A 54 -1.41 9.53 18.33
C TYR A 54 0.09 9.38 18.10
N SER A 55 0.53 8.26 17.51
CA SER A 55 1.93 8.04 17.16
C SER A 55 2.31 8.81 15.91
N GLU A 56 3.43 9.50 15.94
CA GLU A 56 4.02 10.15 14.78
C GLU A 56 4.83 9.17 13.91
N GLU A 57 5.32 8.08 14.50
CA GLU A 57 6.15 7.11 13.81
C GLU A 57 5.31 6.19 12.91
N ILE A 58 5.76 6.04 11.67
CA ILE A 58 5.19 5.11 10.69
C ILE A 58 6.27 4.10 10.33
N ASN A 59 6.07 2.84 10.71
CA ASN A 59 7.01 1.77 10.41
C ASN A 59 6.46 0.89 9.29
N TRP A 60 7.23 0.71 8.22
CA TRP A 60 6.89 -0.20 7.10
C TRP A 60 7.80 -1.42 7.02
N ASN A 61 8.57 -1.70 8.07
CA ASN A 61 9.31 -2.94 8.24
C ASN A 61 8.70 -3.77 9.38
N THR A 62 7.48 -4.24 9.17
CA THR A 62 6.71 -5.00 10.17
C THR A 62 6.19 -6.29 9.56
N ASP A 63 5.68 -7.21 10.41
CA ASP A 63 5.05 -8.45 9.93
C ASP A 63 3.74 -8.21 9.16
N ALA A 64 3.13 -7.03 9.32
CA ALA A 64 1.93 -6.62 8.59
C ALA A 64 2.25 -5.91 7.26
N THR A 65 3.54 -5.75 6.93
CA THR A 65 4.00 -5.08 5.72
C THR A 65 4.74 -6.08 4.84
N PRO A 66 4.38 -6.24 3.56
CA PRO A 66 5.18 -7.05 2.65
C PRO A 66 6.60 -6.47 2.54
N THR A 67 7.59 -7.31 2.32
CA THR A 67 8.92 -6.82 1.98
C THR A 67 8.92 -6.16 0.60
N ASP A 68 9.92 -5.35 0.31
CA ASP A 68 10.08 -4.75 -1.02
C ASP A 68 10.20 -5.82 -2.10
N GLU A 69 10.91 -6.93 -1.81
CA GLU A 69 11.05 -8.06 -2.73
C GLU A 69 9.71 -8.75 -3.00
N GLU A 70 8.88 -8.95 -1.98
CA GLU A 70 7.54 -9.51 -2.14
C GLU A 70 6.66 -8.60 -3.00
N LEU A 71 6.72 -7.29 -2.74
CA LEU A 71 5.94 -6.31 -3.50
C LEU A 71 6.42 -6.23 -4.96
N CYS A 72 7.73 -6.16 -5.20
CA CYS A 72 8.31 -6.19 -6.54
C CYS A 72 7.93 -7.49 -7.28
N GLY A 73 7.96 -8.63 -6.59
CA GLY A 73 7.53 -9.91 -7.15
C GLY A 73 6.06 -9.89 -7.59
N ALA A 74 5.18 -9.33 -6.76
CA ALA A 74 3.76 -9.19 -7.09
C ALA A 74 3.52 -8.22 -8.26
N ILE A 75 4.26 -7.11 -8.32
CA ILE A 75 4.19 -6.16 -9.44
C ILE A 75 4.58 -6.86 -10.75
N ARG A 76 5.69 -7.58 -10.75
CA ARG A 76 6.18 -8.28 -11.95
C ARG A 76 5.20 -9.37 -12.38
N PHE A 77 4.64 -10.11 -11.43
CA PHE A 77 3.60 -11.10 -11.73
C PHE A 77 2.33 -10.48 -12.32
N ALA A 78 1.85 -9.37 -11.75
CA ALA A 78 0.71 -8.64 -12.30
C ALA A 78 0.96 -8.19 -13.75
N LYS A 79 2.16 -7.70 -14.05
CA LYS A 79 2.56 -7.31 -15.41
C LYS A 79 2.62 -8.51 -16.38
N GLN A 80 3.03 -9.70 -15.90
CA GLN A 80 2.97 -10.93 -16.71
C GLN A 80 1.52 -11.31 -17.06
N LEU A 81 0.56 -10.96 -16.21
CA LEU A 81 -0.88 -11.12 -16.48
C LEU A 81 -1.46 -10.02 -17.39
N GLY A 82 -0.64 -9.09 -17.86
CA GLY A 82 -1.07 -7.98 -18.72
C GLY A 82 -1.66 -6.78 -17.97
N LEU A 83 -1.53 -6.74 -16.65
CA LEU A 83 -2.05 -5.64 -15.83
C LEU A 83 -1.07 -4.46 -15.77
N GLN A 84 -1.64 -3.25 -15.75
CA GLN A 84 -0.97 -2.09 -15.22
C GLN A 84 -1.07 -2.13 -13.69
N VAL A 85 -0.07 -1.57 -13.00
CA VAL A 85 0.00 -1.60 -11.54
C VAL A 85 0.05 -0.19 -10.97
N ALA A 86 -0.74 0.05 -9.93
CA ALA A 86 -0.63 1.24 -9.10
C ALA A 86 -0.33 0.85 -7.65
N LEU A 87 0.57 1.58 -7.00
CA LEU A 87 0.79 1.44 -5.57
C LEU A 87 -0.05 2.47 -4.80
N LYS A 88 -0.68 2.01 -3.74
CA LYS A 88 -1.48 2.84 -2.83
C LYS A 88 -1.03 2.59 -1.39
N PRO A 89 0.11 3.13 -0.97
CA PRO A 89 0.58 2.96 0.41
C PRO A 89 -0.42 3.55 1.40
N THR A 90 -0.77 2.78 2.42
CA THR A 90 -1.76 3.18 3.43
C THR A 90 -1.22 3.01 4.84
N VAL A 91 -1.59 3.91 5.75
CA VAL A 91 -1.22 3.82 7.16
C VAL A 91 -2.34 3.14 7.94
N ASN A 92 -1.96 2.25 8.86
CA ASN A 92 -2.87 1.58 9.80
C ASN A 92 -2.31 1.67 11.22
N CYS A 93 -3.19 1.53 12.24
CA CYS A 93 -2.80 1.50 13.63
C CYS A 93 -2.68 0.04 14.12
N ALA A 94 -1.57 -0.28 14.81
CA ALA A 94 -1.31 -1.63 15.33
C ALA A 94 -2.34 -2.06 16.38
N ASN A 95 -2.87 -1.11 17.14
CA ASN A 95 -3.88 -1.36 18.18
C ASN A 95 -5.30 -1.63 17.65
N GLY A 96 -5.47 -1.71 16.32
CA GLY A 96 -6.76 -1.98 15.69
C GLY A 96 -7.70 -0.77 15.59
N VAL A 97 -7.29 0.40 16.06
CA VAL A 97 -8.09 1.62 15.90
C VAL A 97 -8.07 2.05 14.43
N TRP A 98 -9.22 2.41 13.92
CA TRP A 98 -9.34 2.83 12.53
C TRP A 98 -8.51 4.09 12.24
N ARG A 99 -7.71 4.04 11.17
CA ARG A 99 -6.82 5.14 10.73
C ARG A 99 -7.49 6.51 10.58
N ALA A 100 -8.80 6.56 10.34
CA ALA A 100 -9.52 7.84 10.28
C ALA A 100 -9.57 8.58 11.63
N ARG A 101 -9.12 7.94 12.71
CA ARG A 101 -8.96 8.56 14.03
C ARG A 101 -7.56 9.08 14.30
N ILE A 102 -6.65 9.02 13.34
CA ILE A 102 -5.33 9.66 13.46
C ILE A 102 -5.54 11.15 13.66
N SER A 103 -5.17 11.64 14.82
CA SER A 103 -5.36 13.03 15.21
C SER A 103 -4.43 13.40 16.36
N PHE A 104 -4.02 14.65 16.40
CA PHE A 104 -3.17 15.21 17.44
C PHE A 104 -3.84 16.38 18.17
N PHE A 105 -5.14 16.59 17.94
CA PHE A 105 -5.87 17.73 18.52
C PHE A 105 -6.24 17.57 19.99
N ASP A 106 -6.37 16.32 20.48
CA ASP A 106 -6.86 16.04 21.82
C ASP A 106 -5.79 16.09 22.91
N HIS A 107 -4.50 16.14 22.51
CA HIS A 107 -3.40 16.08 23.45
C HIS A 107 -2.74 17.41 23.76
N ASP A 108 -2.72 18.33 22.83
CA ASP A 108 -2.19 19.67 23.01
C ASP A 108 -2.75 20.65 22.00
N VAL A 109 -2.88 21.88 22.39
CA VAL A 109 -3.19 22.99 21.52
C VAL A 109 -2.08 24.03 21.65
N PRO A 110 -1.34 24.30 20.60
CA PRO A 110 -1.36 23.76 19.23
C PRO A 110 -0.46 22.54 19.05
N CYS A 111 -0.96 21.48 18.39
CA CYS A 111 -0.23 20.25 18.08
C CYS A 111 0.61 20.34 16.79
N GLU A 112 1.03 21.50 16.40
CA GLU A 112 1.71 21.71 15.10
C GLU A 112 2.99 20.89 14.98
N THR A 113 3.76 20.75 16.03
CA THR A 113 4.99 19.96 16.04
C THR A 113 4.73 18.47 15.79
N GLN A 114 3.65 17.91 16.33
CA GLN A 114 3.27 16.51 16.12
C GLN A 114 2.77 16.27 14.69
N TRP A 115 1.94 17.16 14.16
CA TRP A 115 1.55 17.11 12.76
C TRP A 115 2.74 17.20 11.83
N SER A 116 3.69 18.10 12.10
CA SER A 116 4.90 18.24 11.29
C SER A 116 5.76 16.97 11.35
N GLY A 117 5.92 16.37 12.52
CA GLY A 117 6.61 15.10 12.69
C GLY A 117 5.93 13.96 11.94
N TRP A 118 4.61 13.83 12.10
CA TRP A 118 3.84 12.82 11.39
C TRP A 118 3.94 12.98 9.87
N PHE A 119 3.80 14.19 9.34
CA PHE A 119 3.92 14.43 7.89
C PHE A 119 5.32 14.18 7.36
N ALA A 120 6.36 14.45 8.15
CA ALA A 120 7.74 14.09 7.77
C ALA A 120 7.89 12.56 7.61
N ASN A 121 7.38 11.78 8.59
CA ASN A 121 7.39 10.33 8.53
C ASN A 121 6.49 9.79 7.41
N TYR A 122 5.32 10.37 7.21
CA TYR A 122 4.41 10.01 6.12
C TYR A 122 5.03 10.29 4.75
N THR A 123 5.74 11.40 4.60
CA THR A 123 6.46 11.73 3.36
C THR A 123 7.55 10.71 3.10
N ALA A 124 8.35 10.34 4.10
CA ALA A 124 9.38 9.31 3.95
C ALA A 124 8.78 7.96 3.52
N PHE A 125 7.68 7.55 4.14
CA PHE A 125 6.93 6.35 3.79
C PHE A 125 6.41 6.38 2.34
N GLN A 126 5.77 7.46 1.92
CA GLN A 126 5.26 7.61 0.55
C GLN A 126 6.39 7.66 -0.48
N THR A 127 7.48 8.37 -0.19
CA THR A 127 8.64 8.49 -1.08
C THR A 127 9.34 7.16 -1.30
N HIS A 128 9.42 6.31 -0.25
CA HIS A 128 9.96 4.96 -0.38
C HIS A 128 9.21 4.15 -1.46
N TYR A 129 7.88 4.12 -1.38
CA TYR A 129 7.08 3.36 -2.34
C TYR A 129 6.97 4.07 -3.71
N ALA A 130 7.07 5.38 -3.76
CA ALA A 130 7.14 6.10 -5.04
C ALA A 130 8.42 5.74 -5.81
N ALA A 131 9.57 5.68 -5.12
CA ALA A 131 10.82 5.26 -5.73
C ALA A 131 10.77 3.80 -6.22
N LEU A 132 10.16 2.91 -5.44
CA LEU A 132 9.94 1.52 -5.81
C LEU A 132 9.00 1.42 -7.03
N ALA A 133 7.92 2.18 -7.04
CA ALA A 133 6.99 2.22 -8.16
C ALA A 133 7.67 2.70 -9.45
N GLU A 134 8.49 3.74 -9.37
CA GLU A 134 9.28 4.25 -10.50
C GLU A 134 10.24 3.18 -11.02
N ALA A 135 10.98 2.52 -10.13
CA ALA A 135 11.94 1.47 -10.50
C ALA A 135 11.27 0.26 -11.18
N GLU A 136 10.07 -0.10 -10.75
CA GLU A 136 9.29 -1.21 -11.32
C GLU A 136 8.38 -0.76 -12.48
N GLY A 137 8.30 0.53 -12.81
CA GLY A 137 7.50 1.06 -13.91
C GLY A 137 5.99 0.96 -13.67
N CYS A 138 5.56 1.33 -12.47
CA CYS A 138 4.15 1.43 -12.09
C CYS A 138 3.56 2.78 -12.48
#